data_15211d6aebe4692adbd08fe1fb2d69e2
#
_entry.id   15211d6aebe4692adbd08fe1fb2d69e2
#
_cell.length_a   1.000
_cell.length_b   1.000
_cell.length_c   1.000
_cell.angle_alpha   90.00
_cell.angle_beta   90.00
_cell.angle_gamma   90.00
#
_symmetry.space_group_name_H-M   'P 1'
#
loop_
_entity.id
_entity.type
_entity.pdbx_description
1 polymer ?
#
loop_
_entity_poly.entity_id
_entity_poly.type
_entity_poly.pdbx_seq_one_letter_code
_entity_poly.pdbx_strand_id
1 'polypeptide(L)'
;MDYAEHQRQDGRLAMLRALYEQDDDRLNETILMKVLETYGYRKTKEWLRTELRVMEDLGAVRLYRAGEFLTAEITAAGAGHVERTSIIEGIARPSRR
;
A
#
# COMPACT_ATOMS: atom_id res chain seq x y z
N MET A 1 -1.93 1.97 20.66
CA MET A 1 -2.03 1.22 19.40
C MET A 1 -1.36 -0.13 19.56
N ASP A 2 -2.01 -1.20 19.19
CA ASP A 2 -1.42 -2.51 19.34
C ASP A 2 -0.44 -2.80 18.20
N TYR A 3 0.35 -3.86 18.38
CA TYR A 3 1.40 -4.21 17.44
C TYR A 3 0.84 -4.61 16.06
N ALA A 4 -0.31 -5.30 16.05
CA ALA A 4 -0.91 -5.74 14.79
C ALA A 4 -1.36 -4.56 13.94
N GLU A 5 -1.94 -3.54 14.58
CA GLU A 5 -2.35 -2.34 13.85
C GLU A 5 -1.14 -1.56 13.35
N HIS A 6 -0.07 -1.52 14.16
CA HIS A 6 1.17 -0.88 13.74
C HIS A 6 1.74 -1.55 12.49
N GLN A 7 1.73 -2.88 12.45
CA GLN A 7 2.18 -3.63 11.29
C GLN A 7 1.32 -3.34 10.05
N ARG A 8 0.01 -3.24 10.24
CA ARG A 8 -0.87 -2.94 9.12
C ARG A 8 -0.56 -1.58 8.52
N GLN A 9 -0.37 -0.58 9.36
CA GLN A 9 -0.08 0.77 8.87
C GLN A 9 1.27 0.84 8.18
N ASP A 10 2.27 0.15 8.71
CA ASP A 10 3.60 0.09 8.08
C ASP A 10 3.54 -0.66 6.75
N GLY A 11 2.79 -1.75 6.71
CA GLY A 11 2.61 -2.51 5.47
C GLY A 11 1.93 -1.69 4.39
N ARG A 12 0.93 -0.89 4.79
CA ARG A 12 0.26 0.00 3.85
C ARG A 12 1.23 1.02 3.27
N LEU A 13 2.11 1.59 4.10
CA LEU A 13 3.11 2.53 3.61
C LEU A 13 4.10 1.86 2.68
N ALA A 14 4.55 0.64 3.01
CA ALA A 14 5.50 -0.09 2.16
C ALA A 14 4.91 -0.31 0.77
N MET A 15 3.65 -0.73 0.71
CA MET A 15 2.97 -0.93 -0.58
C MET A 15 2.80 0.38 -1.33
N LEU A 16 2.43 1.43 -0.63
CA LEU A 16 2.21 2.73 -1.25
C LEU A 16 3.50 3.27 -1.86
N ARG A 17 4.62 3.12 -1.15
CA ARG A 17 5.92 3.54 -1.66
C ARG A 17 6.31 2.77 -2.91
N ALA A 18 6.04 1.46 -2.92
CA ALA A 18 6.37 0.64 -4.08
C ALA A 18 5.58 1.09 -5.31
N LEU A 19 4.31 1.44 -5.12
CA LEU A 19 3.49 1.95 -6.21
C LEU A 19 4.01 3.31 -6.69
N TYR A 20 4.39 4.16 -5.76
CA TYR A 20 4.89 5.49 -6.08
C TYR A 20 6.14 5.44 -6.95
N GLU A 21 6.95 4.40 -6.79
CA GLU A 21 8.20 4.26 -7.52
C GLU A 21 8.03 3.74 -8.94
N GLN A 22 6.82 3.28 -9.30
CA GLN A 22 6.59 2.74 -10.62
C GLN A 22 6.24 3.85 -11.62
N ASP A 23 6.69 3.70 -12.86
CA ASP A 23 6.42 4.69 -13.89
C ASP A 23 4.93 4.84 -14.17
N ASP A 24 4.18 3.73 -14.09
CA ASP A 24 2.75 3.74 -14.35
C ASP A 24 1.90 3.73 -13.08
N ASP A 25 2.54 3.88 -11.91
CA ASP A 25 1.88 3.96 -10.60
C ASP A 25 1.14 2.68 -10.22
N ARG A 26 1.42 1.55 -10.85
CA ARG A 26 0.66 0.31 -10.69
C ARG A 26 1.53 -0.88 -10.37
N LEU A 27 1.00 -1.77 -9.53
CA LEU A 27 1.58 -3.10 -9.29
C LEU A 27 0.45 -4.08 -9.01
N ASN A 28 0.62 -5.32 -9.45
CA ASN A 28 -0.35 -6.35 -9.12
C ASN A 28 -0.06 -6.95 -7.74
N GLU A 29 -1.03 -7.70 -7.24
CA GLU A 29 -0.97 -8.25 -5.88
C GLU A 29 0.22 -9.20 -5.69
N THR A 30 0.62 -9.94 -6.73
CA THR A 30 1.76 -10.86 -6.63
C THR A 30 3.04 -10.12 -6.34
N ILE A 31 3.25 -9.01 -7.03
CA ILE A 31 4.44 -8.18 -6.83
C ILE A 31 4.38 -7.50 -5.46
N LEU A 32 3.19 -7.03 -5.06
CA LEU A 32 3.03 -6.40 -3.75
C LEU A 32 3.30 -7.37 -2.61
N MET A 33 2.96 -8.66 -2.78
CA MET A 33 3.33 -9.67 -1.80
C MET A 33 4.84 -9.75 -1.62
N LYS A 34 5.57 -9.69 -2.73
CA LYS A 34 7.04 -9.72 -2.67
C LYS A 34 7.61 -8.47 -2.02
N VAL A 35 6.97 -7.33 -2.27
CA VAL A 35 7.37 -6.08 -1.62
C VAL A 35 7.23 -6.22 -0.10
N LEU A 36 6.10 -6.74 0.37
CA LEU A 36 5.90 -6.94 1.80
C LEU A 36 6.95 -7.87 2.39
N GLU A 37 7.29 -8.95 1.68
CA GLU A 37 8.33 -9.88 2.15
C GLU A 37 9.68 -9.18 2.29
N THR A 38 9.99 -8.29 1.36
CA THR A 38 11.23 -7.52 1.41
C THR A 38 11.31 -6.70 2.70
N TYR A 39 10.17 -6.21 3.17
CA TYR A 39 10.09 -5.44 4.41
C TYR A 39 9.91 -6.33 5.64
N GLY A 40 9.95 -7.65 5.47
CA GLY A 40 9.86 -8.58 6.57
C GLY A 40 8.45 -9.02 6.94
N TYR A 41 7.45 -8.67 6.14
CA TYR A 41 6.07 -9.03 6.43
C TYR A 41 5.67 -10.26 5.62
N ARG A 42 5.53 -11.39 6.29
CA ARG A 42 5.07 -12.62 5.65
C ARG A 42 3.58 -12.78 5.94
N LYS A 43 2.77 -12.41 4.97
CA LYS A 43 1.32 -12.37 5.13
C LYS A 43 0.64 -13.18 4.04
N THR A 44 -0.65 -13.46 4.24
CA THR A 44 -1.43 -14.19 3.25
C THR A 44 -1.94 -13.24 2.17
N LYS A 45 -2.36 -13.83 1.05
CA LYS A 45 -2.99 -13.05 -0.01
C LYS A 45 -4.26 -12.36 0.49
N GLU A 46 -5.02 -13.03 1.35
CA GLU A 46 -6.24 -12.44 1.92
C GLU A 46 -5.90 -11.23 2.79
N TRP A 47 -4.83 -11.32 3.56
CA TRP A 47 -4.38 -10.18 4.36
C TRP A 47 -4.05 -8.99 3.45
N LEU A 48 -3.28 -9.25 2.39
CA LEU A 48 -2.92 -8.22 1.43
C LEU A 48 -4.15 -7.57 0.81
N ARG A 49 -5.08 -8.40 0.35
CA ARG A 49 -6.29 -7.88 -0.29
C ARG A 49 -7.14 -7.05 0.65
N THR A 50 -7.21 -7.46 1.91
CA THR A 50 -7.92 -6.67 2.93
C THR A 50 -7.28 -5.31 3.09
N GLU A 51 -5.94 -5.27 3.18
CA GLU A 51 -5.24 -4.01 3.33
C GLU A 51 -5.37 -3.12 2.10
N LEU A 52 -5.38 -3.70 0.92
CA LEU A 52 -5.58 -2.91 -0.30
C LEU A 52 -6.98 -2.29 -0.33
N ARG A 53 -8.00 -3.02 0.13
CA ARG A 53 -9.35 -2.45 0.19
C ARG A 53 -9.43 -1.31 1.19
N VAL A 54 -8.74 -1.44 2.33
CA VAL A 54 -8.65 -0.35 3.29
C VAL A 54 -8.00 0.86 2.65
N MET A 55 -6.91 0.64 1.91
CA MET A 55 -6.21 1.75 1.24
C MET A 55 -7.08 2.40 0.17
N GLU A 56 -7.91 1.61 -0.51
CA GLU A 56 -8.85 2.18 -1.48
C GLU A 56 -9.92 3.02 -0.77
N ASP A 57 -10.45 2.52 0.34
CA ASP A 57 -11.44 3.26 1.14
C ASP A 57 -10.85 4.56 1.69
N LEU A 58 -9.55 4.56 1.99
CA LEU A 58 -8.86 5.77 2.45
C LEU A 58 -8.53 6.73 1.32
N GLY A 59 -8.75 6.32 0.08
CA GLY A 59 -8.47 7.16 -1.09
C GLY A 59 -7.03 7.12 -1.56
N ALA A 60 -6.21 6.22 -1.03
CA ALA A 60 -4.78 6.17 -1.36
C ALA A 60 -4.51 5.44 -2.66
N VAL A 61 -5.35 4.46 -3.02
CA VAL A 61 -5.18 3.66 -4.24
C VAL A 61 -6.52 3.42 -4.90
N ARG A 62 -6.47 3.02 -6.16
CA ARG A 62 -7.61 2.44 -6.88
C ARG A 62 -7.28 0.99 -7.18
N LEU A 63 -8.28 0.14 -7.11
CA LEU A 63 -8.09 -1.28 -7.37
C LEU A 63 -8.77 -1.66 -8.67
N TYR A 64 -8.10 -2.50 -9.45
CA TYR A 64 -8.59 -3.00 -10.73
C TYR A 64 -8.41 -4.51 -10.76
N ARG A 65 -9.30 -5.18 -11.46
CA ARG A 65 -9.11 -6.58 -11.77
C ARG A 65 -8.53 -6.72 -13.16
N ALA A 66 -7.45 -7.50 -13.26
CA ALA A 66 -6.83 -7.84 -14.55
C ALA A 66 -6.72 -9.35 -14.56
N GLY A 67 -7.69 -10.02 -15.20
CA GLY A 67 -7.80 -11.47 -15.14
C GLY A 67 -8.06 -11.93 -13.72
N GLU A 68 -7.21 -12.79 -13.20
CA GLU A 68 -7.31 -13.30 -11.83
C GLU A 68 -6.64 -12.40 -10.81
N PHE A 69 -5.90 -11.41 -11.27
CA PHE A 69 -5.06 -10.61 -10.37
C PHE A 69 -5.73 -9.30 -10.02
N LEU A 70 -5.53 -8.89 -8.78
CA LEU A 70 -5.90 -7.57 -8.32
C LEU A 70 -4.72 -6.65 -8.54
N THR A 71 -4.95 -5.50 -9.16
CA THR A 71 -3.90 -4.51 -9.42
C THR A 71 -4.24 -3.24 -8.67
N ALA A 72 -3.24 -2.63 -8.05
CA ALA A 72 -3.42 -1.37 -7.34
C ALA A 72 -2.71 -0.26 -8.10
N GLU A 73 -3.33 0.91 -8.12
CA GLU A 73 -2.77 2.12 -8.70
C GLU A 73 -2.79 3.23 -7.66
N ILE A 74 -1.67 3.91 -7.45
CA ILE A 74 -1.62 5.01 -6.48
C ILE A 74 -2.41 6.20 -7.01
N THR A 75 -3.11 6.88 -6.11
CA THR A 75 -3.86 8.08 -6.44
C THR A 75 -3.01 9.32 -6.16
N ALA A 76 -3.51 10.50 -6.58
CA ALA A 76 -2.83 11.75 -6.23
C ALA A 76 -2.73 11.91 -4.71
N ALA A 77 -3.78 11.53 -3.96
CA ALA A 77 -3.74 11.61 -2.51
C ALA A 77 -2.70 10.66 -1.93
N GLY A 78 -2.59 9.45 -2.49
CA GLY A 78 -1.57 8.50 -2.06
C GLY A 78 -0.17 9.02 -2.34
N ALA A 79 0.04 9.59 -3.52
CA ALA A 79 1.33 10.18 -3.87
C ALA A 79 1.67 11.31 -2.90
N GLY A 80 0.70 12.16 -2.56
CA GLY A 80 0.89 13.24 -1.60
C GLY A 80 1.32 12.74 -0.25
N HIS A 81 0.77 11.60 0.19
CA HIS A 81 1.17 11.01 1.46
C HIS A 81 2.65 10.57 1.44
N VAL A 82 3.07 9.93 0.34
CA VAL A 82 4.46 9.50 0.20
C VAL A 82 5.39 10.71 0.15
N GLU A 83 4.98 11.76 -0.54
CA GLU A 83 5.77 13.00 -0.68
C GLU A 83 5.71 13.87 0.56
N ARG A 84 4.85 13.52 1.51
CA ARG A 84 4.67 14.25 2.77
C ARG A 84 4.08 15.64 2.56
N THR A 85 3.33 15.81 1.48
CA THR A 85 2.59 17.04 1.21
C THR A 85 1.16 16.97 1.74
N SER A 86 0.69 15.76 2.07
CA SER A 86 -0.59 15.55 2.71
C SER A 86 -0.48 14.32 3.60
N ILE A 87 -1.49 14.07 4.41
CA ILE A 87 -1.49 12.96 5.35
C ILE A 87 -2.78 12.17 5.20
N ILE A 88 -2.64 10.85 5.06
CA ILE A 88 -3.78 9.95 5.09
C ILE A 88 -3.72 9.21 6.42
N GLU A 89 -4.71 9.43 7.28
CA GLU A 89 -4.78 8.72 8.55
C GLU A 89 -5.03 7.24 8.27
N GLY A 90 -4.33 6.38 9.00
CA GLY A 90 -4.43 4.93 8.80
C GLY A 90 -3.27 4.33 8.03
N ILE A 91 -2.42 5.16 7.47
CA ILE A 91 -1.17 4.73 6.80
C ILE A 91 -0.01 5.35 7.56
N ALA A 92 1.01 4.55 7.85
CA ALA A 92 2.17 5.06 8.57
C ALA A 92 2.78 6.23 7.80
N ARG A 93 3.28 7.21 8.54
CA ARG A 93 3.89 8.38 7.91
C ARG A 93 5.30 8.04 7.44
N PRO A 94 5.69 8.53 6.24
CA PRO A 94 7.05 8.31 5.76
C PRO A 94 8.05 8.96 6.72
N SER A 95 9.21 8.32 6.87
CA SER A 95 10.22 8.87 7.71
C SER A 95 10.87 10.09 7.05
N ARG A 96 11.53 10.90 7.85
CA ARG A 96 12.09 12.16 7.39
C ARG A 96 13.43 12.02 6.70
N ARG A 97 13.83 10.89 6.38
CA ARG A 97 15.13 10.70 5.79
C ARG A 97 15.13 10.53 4.32
#